data_23ae792be46a65db2bc0f536919274b1
#
_entry.id   23ae792be46a65db2bc0f536919274b1
#
_cell.length_a   1.000
_cell.length_b   1.000
_cell.length_c   1.000
_cell.angle_alpha   90.00
_cell.angle_beta   90.00
_cell.angle_gamma   90.00
#
_symmetry.space_group_name_H-M   'P 1'
#
loop_
_entity.id
_entity.type
_entity.pdbx_description
1 polymer ?
#
loop_
_entity_poly.entity_id
_entity_poly.type
_entity_poly.pdbx_seq_one_letter_code
_entity_poly.pdbx_strand_id
1 'polypeptide(L)'
;LFTVLGGKEQEPTTAANIYGSTIELEHDPIFADIEFDCDVAARTGRLRRNFQGYTDDTAPALIGLGASSISRFPQGYAQNAPGTSAHTKAIRDGRFSTVRGHRFVGEDLLRARIIEALMCDFRVSRAELAATFGALGSRVDAMFREVSEAFPNAAILTEDGLSIPERARPLTRMIARAFDAYDLSKDGHSPAV
;
A
#
# COMPACT_ATOMS: atom_id res chain seq x y z
N LEU A 1 -8.65 10.22 8.43
CA LEU A 1 -9.44 11.41 8.13
C LEU A 1 -8.61 12.27 7.21
N PHE A 2 -8.93 12.29 5.92
CA PHE A 2 -8.30 13.22 4.99
C PHE A 2 -9.17 14.46 4.87
N THR A 3 -8.63 15.61 5.21
CA THR A 3 -9.21 16.89 4.83
C THR A 3 -8.39 17.43 3.67
N VAL A 4 -8.97 17.47 2.49
CA VAL A 4 -8.39 18.20 1.36
C VAL A 4 -8.70 19.68 1.60
N LEU A 5 -7.67 20.46 1.91
CA LEU A 5 -7.79 21.91 2.05
C LEU A 5 -7.79 22.57 0.67
N GLY A 6 -8.96 22.69 0.06
CA GLY A 6 -9.25 23.68 -0.97
C GLY A 6 -9.96 24.86 -0.29
N GLY A 7 -9.34 26.03 -0.33
CA GLY A 7 -9.83 27.19 0.43
C GLY A 7 -11.20 27.69 0.02
N LYS A 8 -12.13 27.56 0.92
CA LYS A 8 -13.22 28.45 1.34
C LYS A 8 -13.92 27.78 2.50
N GLU A 9 -14.15 28.52 3.57
CA GLU A 9 -14.91 28.08 4.73
C GLU A 9 -16.27 27.53 4.29
N GLN A 10 -16.41 26.20 4.40
CA GLN A 10 -17.69 25.51 4.46
C GLN A 10 -17.58 24.44 5.53
N GLU A 11 -18.63 24.31 6.30
CA GLU A 11 -18.73 23.39 7.43
C GLU A 11 -18.37 21.95 7.03
N PRO A 12 -17.72 21.16 7.91
CA PRO A 12 -17.34 19.79 7.61
C PRO A 12 -18.58 18.89 7.68
N THR A 13 -19.25 18.75 6.56
CA THR A 13 -20.24 17.69 6.39
C THR A 13 -19.60 16.56 5.59
N THR A 14 -19.53 15.43 6.25
CA THR A 14 -19.35 14.10 5.69
C THR A 14 -17.95 13.52 5.89
N ALA A 15 -17.85 12.61 6.86
CA ALA A 15 -16.78 11.66 6.96
C ALA A 15 -16.89 10.65 5.80
N ALA A 16 -15.92 10.64 4.90
CA ALA A 16 -15.83 9.60 3.89
C ALA A 16 -15.45 8.29 4.58
N ASN A 17 -16.36 7.33 4.62
CA ASN A 17 -16.08 5.97 5.05
C ASN A 17 -15.44 5.22 3.89
N ILE A 18 -14.13 5.03 3.94
CA ILE A 18 -13.39 4.21 2.97
C ILE A 18 -13.49 2.74 3.39
N TYR A 19 -14.67 2.16 3.29
CA TYR A 19 -14.90 0.73 3.37
C TYR A 19 -15.81 0.32 2.21
N GLY A 20 -15.20 0.05 1.08
CA GLY A 20 -15.92 -0.38 -0.10
C GLY A 20 -15.21 0.09 -1.37
N SER A 21 -15.52 -0.54 -2.46
CA SER A 21 -14.97 -0.26 -3.78
C SER A 21 -15.46 1.06 -4.42
N THR A 22 -16.20 1.89 -3.69
CA THR A 22 -16.77 3.14 -4.20
C THR A 22 -16.76 4.19 -3.10
N ILE A 23 -16.21 5.35 -3.37
CA ILE A 23 -16.38 6.54 -2.54
C ILE A 23 -17.56 7.29 -3.12
N GLU A 24 -18.74 7.13 -2.52
CA GLU A 24 -19.87 8.02 -2.80
C GLU A 24 -19.67 9.32 -2.01
N LEU A 25 -19.36 10.37 -2.74
CA LEU A 25 -19.40 11.75 -2.23
C LEU A 25 -20.77 12.33 -2.61
N GLU A 26 -21.70 12.38 -1.67
CA GLU A 26 -22.99 13.00 -1.91
C GLU A 26 -22.83 14.51 -2.21
N HIS A 27 -23.19 14.90 -3.42
CA HIS A 27 -23.64 16.22 -3.85
C HIS A 27 -22.74 17.44 -3.66
N ASP A 28 -21.45 17.36 -4.02
CA ASP A 28 -20.75 18.58 -4.39
C ASP A 28 -20.23 18.45 -5.84
N PRO A 29 -20.68 19.29 -6.79
CA PRO A 29 -20.28 19.22 -8.19
C PRO A 29 -18.76 19.44 -8.42
N ILE A 30 -18.04 19.94 -7.43
CA ILE A 30 -16.57 20.07 -7.48
C ILE A 30 -15.88 18.72 -7.35
N PHE A 31 -16.52 17.70 -6.76
CA PHE A 31 -15.97 16.35 -6.56
C PHE A 31 -16.53 15.29 -7.51
N ALA A 32 -17.47 15.66 -8.36
CA ALA A 32 -18.10 14.73 -9.32
C ALA A 32 -17.10 14.11 -10.32
N ASP A 33 -15.93 14.72 -10.50
CA ASP A 33 -14.87 14.25 -11.40
C ASP A 33 -13.78 13.41 -10.67
N ILE A 34 -13.90 13.17 -9.36
CA ILE A 34 -12.97 12.38 -8.58
C ILE A 34 -13.62 11.05 -8.18
N GLU A 35 -14.20 10.37 -9.15
CA GLU A 35 -14.64 9.00 -8.95
C GLU A 35 -13.45 8.06 -9.16
N PHE A 36 -12.95 7.49 -8.06
CA PHE A 36 -11.96 6.43 -8.12
C PHE A 36 -12.67 5.11 -8.40
N ASP A 37 -12.62 4.67 -9.65
CA ASP A 37 -13.14 3.36 -10.04
C ASP A 37 -12.02 2.31 -9.95
N CYS A 38 -12.03 1.54 -8.86
CA CYS A 38 -11.10 0.43 -8.64
C CYS A 38 -11.10 -0.58 -9.79
N ASP A 39 -12.26 -0.83 -10.39
CA ASP A 39 -12.41 -1.79 -11.48
C ASP A 39 -11.74 -1.29 -12.76
N VAL A 40 -11.90 -0.01 -13.08
CA VAL A 40 -11.23 0.61 -14.23
C VAL A 40 -9.73 0.67 -13.99
N ALA A 41 -9.29 1.09 -12.80
CA ALA A 41 -7.86 1.13 -12.44
C ALA A 41 -7.22 -0.26 -12.52
N ALA A 42 -7.90 -1.30 -12.02
CA ALA A 42 -7.42 -2.67 -12.07
C ALA A 42 -7.31 -3.18 -13.52
N ARG A 43 -8.36 -2.97 -14.34
CA ARG A 43 -8.36 -3.40 -15.75
C ARG A 43 -7.32 -2.69 -16.62
N THR A 44 -6.96 -1.46 -16.26
CA THR A 44 -5.97 -0.65 -16.98
C THR A 44 -4.56 -0.72 -16.39
N GLY A 45 -4.34 -1.55 -15.37
CA GLY A 45 -3.03 -1.71 -14.69
C GLY A 45 -2.56 -0.46 -13.95
N ARG A 46 -3.50 0.44 -13.59
CA ARG A 46 -3.21 1.66 -12.83
C ARG A 46 -3.45 1.52 -11.34
N LEU A 47 -4.03 0.39 -10.90
CA LEU A 47 -4.29 0.16 -9.49
C LEU A 47 -2.98 0.16 -8.70
N ARG A 48 -2.99 0.89 -7.60
CA ARG A 48 -1.89 0.99 -6.63
C ARG A 48 -2.43 0.71 -5.24
N ARG A 49 -1.53 0.53 -4.29
CA ARG A 49 -1.89 0.30 -2.90
C ARG A 49 -1.02 1.14 -1.97
N ASN A 50 -1.67 1.78 -1.00
CA ASN A 50 -1.01 2.50 0.08
C ASN A 50 -1.58 2.06 1.44
N PHE A 51 -1.25 2.76 2.52
CA PHE A 51 -1.75 2.47 3.86
C PHE A 51 -3.25 2.73 4.05
N GLN A 52 -3.88 3.47 3.14
CA GLN A 52 -5.31 3.78 3.19
C GLN A 52 -6.14 2.73 2.45
N GLY A 53 -5.54 2.07 1.46
CA GLY A 53 -6.22 1.10 0.63
C GLY A 53 -5.73 1.13 -0.81
N TYR A 54 -6.65 0.87 -1.73
CA TYR A 54 -6.38 0.94 -3.17
C TYR A 54 -6.57 2.36 -3.69
N THR A 55 -5.76 2.74 -4.68
CA THR A 55 -5.77 4.06 -5.31
C THR A 55 -5.18 3.95 -6.72
N ASP A 56 -5.37 4.93 -7.57
CA ASP A 56 -4.62 5.09 -8.82
C ASP A 56 -3.61 6.25 -8.75
N ASP A 57 -3.45 6.86 -7.57
CA ASP A 57 -2.47 7.91 -7.32
C ASP A 57 -1.04 7.36 -7.43
N THR A 58 -0.26 7.98 -8.31
CA THR A 58 1.15 7.64 -8.58
C THR A 58 2.13 8.54 -7.85
N ALA A 59 1.67 9.39 -6.93
CA ALA A 59 2.53 10.31 -6.19
C ALA A 59 3.69 9.54 -5.50
N PRO A 60 4.94 10.00 -5.64
CA PRO A 60 6.10 9.32 -5.09
C PRO A 60 6.18 9.40 -3.56
N ALA A 61 5.44 10.31 -2.96
CA ALA A 61 5.38 10.49 -1.51
C ALA A 61 3.96 10.69 -1.03
N LEU A 62 3.63 10.08 0.10
CA LEU A 62 2.39 10.24 0.84
C LEU A 62 2.71 10.87 2.18
N ILE A 63 2.09 11.99 2.51
CA ILE A 63 2.24 12.66 3.80
C ILE A 63 1.04 12.34 4.69
N GLY A 64 1.29 11.62 5.75
CA GLY A 64 0.28 11.30 6.75
C GLY A 64 0.06 12.47 7.72
N LEU A 65 -1.17 12.97 7.81
CA LEU A 65 -1.56 14.04 8.73
C LEU A 65 -2.31 13.48 9.94
N GLY A 66 -1.99 13.98 11.12
CA GLY A 66 -2.66 13.60 12.36
C GLY A 66 -1.94 12.55 13.18
N ALA A 67 -2.52 12.20 14.33
CA ALA A 67 -2.01 11.17 15.23
C ALA A 67 -2.04 9.79 14.54
N SER A 68 -1.04 8.95 14.80
CA SER A 68 -0.92 7.59 14.26
C SER A 68 -0.69 7.48 12.76
N SER A 69 -0.80 8.58 11.99
CA SER A 69 -0.69 8.54 10.54
C SER A 69 0.71 8.13 10.09
N ILE A 70 0.76 7.45 8.94
CA ILE A 70 1.98 6.96 8.32
C ILE A 70 2.23 7.74 7.04
N SER A 71 3.44 8.28 6.92
CA SER A 71 3.96 8.87 5.70
C SER A 71 4.82 7.85 4.96
N ARG A 72 4.75 7.85 3.63
CA ARG A 72 5.63 7.07 2.76
C ARG A 72 6.49 8.02 1.94
N PHE A 73 7.77 7.75 1.91
CA PHE A 73 8.77 8.44 1.10
C PHE A 73 9.53 7.44 0.23
N PRO A 74 10.24 7.86 -0.82
CA PRO A 74 11.10 6.97 -1.58
C PRO A 74 12.17 6.24 -0.73
N GLN A 75 12.53 6.83 0.43
CA GLN A 75 13.57 6.31 1.31
C GLN A 75 13.03 5.44 2.45
N GLY A 76 11.71 5.42 2.70
CA GLY A 76 11.15 4.69 3.84
C GLY A 76 9.81 5.21 4.31
N TYR A 77 9.45 4.79 5.52
CA TYR A 77 8.23 5.19 6.21
C TYR A 77 8.52 6.02 7.44
N ALA A 78 7.60 6.91 7.79
CA ALA A 78 7.61 7.66 9.04
C ALA A 78 6.22 7.66 9.66
N GLN A 79 6.11 7.38 10.96
CA GLN A 79 4.85 7.34 11.68
C GLN A 79 4.80 8.40 12.78
N ASN A 80 3.71 9.14 12.81
CA ASN A 80 3.40 10.08 13.86
C ASN A 80 3.01 9.36 15.15
N ALA A 81 3.16 10.06 16.29
CA ALA A 81 2.79 9.56 17.60
C ALA A 81 1.34 9.03 17.59
N PRO A 82 1.10 7.79 18.04
CA PRO A 82 -0.24 7.19 18.02
C PRO A 82 -1.18 7.85 19.03
N GLY A 83 -0.67 8.35 20.15
CA GLY A 83 -1.46 9.05 21.16
C GLY A 83 -1.77 10.49 20.73
N THR A 84 -3.06 10.86 20.69
CA THR A 84 -3.51 12.21 20.31
C THR A 84 -2.87 13.31 21.17
N SER A 85 -2.71 13.10 22.47
CA SER A 85 -2.10 14.08 23.38
C SER A 85 -0.63 14.32 23.04
N ALA A 86 0.14 13.26 22.78
CA ALA A 86 1.55 13.35 22.41
C ALA A 86 1.72 14.01 21.05
N HIS A 87 0.87 13.66 20.09
CA HIS A 87 0.83 14.30 18.78
C HIS A 87 0.55 15.80 18.90
N THR A 88 -0.56 16.16 19.58
CA THR A 88 -0.97 17.56 19.76
C THR A 88 0.10 18.38 20.48
N LYS A 89 0.73 17.80 21.51
CA LYS A 89 1.82 18.46 22.21
C LYS A 89 3.00 18.76 21.28
N ALA A 90 3.44 17.78 20.50
CA ALA A 90 4.56 17.98 19.57
C ALA A 90 4.26 19.10 18.57
N ILE A 91 3.05 19.11 17.97
CA ILE A 91 2.65 20.14 17.01
C ILE A 91 2.59 21.54 17.65
N ARG A 92 2.03 21.65 18.86
CA ARG A 92 1.99 22.93 19.61
C ARG A 92 3.39 23.43 19.97
N ASP A 93 4.33 22.53 20.20
CA ASP A 93 5.73 22.85 20.45
C ASP A 93 6.51 23.17 19.15
N GLY A 94 5.85 23.25 17.98
CA GLY A 94 6.47 23.52 16.68
C GLY A 94 7.36 22.38 16.16
N ARG A 95 7.13 21.14 16.61
CA ARG A 95 7.93 19.96 16.24
C ARG A 95 7.09 18.95 15.45
N PHE A 96 7.74 18.20 14.56
CA PHE A 96 7.10 17.00 13.99
C PHE A 96 6.81 15.98 15.10
N SER A 97 5.67 15.33 14.99
CA SER A 97 5.26 14.30 15.96
C SER A 97 5.75 12.90 15.58
N THR A 98 6.66 12.79 14.62
CA THR A 98 7.20 11.50 14.18
C THR A 98 7.95 10.80 15.31
N VAL A 99 7.56 9.56 15.60
CA VAL A 99 8.15 8.74 16.67
C VAL A 99 8.75 7.42 16.20
N ARG A 100 8.39 7.01 14.99
CA ARG A 100 8.90 5.79 14.36
C ARG A 100 9.26 6.07 12.91
N GLY A 101 10.23 5.33 12.40
CA GLY A 101 10.60 5.34 10.99
C GLY A 101 11.20 4.00 10.60
N HIS A 102 11.04 3.65 9.34
CA HIS A 102 11.70 2.51 8.72
C HIS A 102 12.35 2.99 7.42
N ARG A 103 13.67 2.88 7.36
CA ARG A 103 14.42 3.17 6.14
C ARG A 103 14.47 1.93 5.27
N PHE A 104 14.18 2.07 3.99
CA PHE A 104 14.32 0.96 3.04
C PHE A 104 15.79 0.59 2.86
N VAL A 105 16.10 -0.69 2.97
CA VAL A 105 17.42 -1.27 2.82
C VAL A 105 17.37 -2.59 2.04
N GLY A 106 18.46 -2.94 1.36
CA GLY A 106 18.57 -4.21 0.65
C GLY A 106 17.44 -4.44 -0.35
N GLU A 107 16.61 -5.45 -0.10
CA GLU A 107 15.52 -5.91 -0.98
C GLU A 107 14.15 -5.29 -0.68
N ASP A 108 14.05 -4.35 0.26
CA ASP A 108 12.75 -3.85 0.73
C ASP A 108 11.89 -3.28 -0.40
N LEU A 109 12.45 -2.47 -1.28
CA LEU A 109 11.72 -1.91 -2.42
C LEU A 109 11.30 -2.99 -3.43
N LEU A 110 12.16 -3.98 -3.68
CA LEU A 110 11.85 -5.11 -4.54
C LEU A 110 10.68 -5.93 -3.96
N ARG A 111 10.76 -6.28 -2.68
CA ARG A 111 9.70 -7.02 -1.98
C ARG A 111 8.40 -6.23 -1.92
N ALA A 112 8.46 -4.93 -1.62
CA ALA A 112 7.29 -4.04 -1.65
C ALA A 112 6.62 -4.01 -3.03
N ARG A 113 7.41 -3.97 -4.13
CA ARG A 113 6.86 -4.01 -5.49
C ARG A 113 6.23 -5.35 -5.84
N ILE A 114 6.83 -6.47 -5.43
CA ILE A 114 6.26 -7.81 -5.60
C ILE A 114 4.92 -7.91 -4.86
N ILE A 115 4.87 -7.49 -3.60
CA ILE A 115 3.65 -7.49 -2.79
C ILE A 115 2.56 -6.62 -3.43
N GLU A 116 2.90 -5.41 -3.88
CA GLU A 116 1.96 -4.53 -4.58
C GLU A 116 1.41 -5.16 -5.85
N ALA A 117 2.28 -5.73 -6.71
CA ALA A 117 1.87 -6.37 -7.94
C ALA A 117 0.92 -7.56 -7.71
N LEU A 118 1.23 -8.41 -6.72
CA LEU A 118 0.34 -9.52 -6.36
C LEU A 118 -1.01 -9.02 -5.82
N MET A 119 -1.02 -7.96 -5.01
CA MET A 119 -2.24 -7.42 -4.42
C MET A 119 -3.12 -6.65 -5.41
N CYS A 120 -2.52 -6.01 -6.42
CA CYS A 120 -3.24 -5.18 -7.38
C CYS A 120 -3.55 -5.93 -8.69
N ASP A 121 -2.59 -6.73 -9.19
CA ASP A 121 -2.63 -7.33 -10.51
C ASP A 121 -2.73 -8.86 -10.48
N PHE A 122 -2.64 -9.49 -9.29
CA PHE A 122 -2.59 -10.95 -9.10
C PHE A 122 -1.46 -11.65 -9.87
N ARG A 123 -0.46 -10.90 -10.28
CA ARG A 123 0.71 -11.37 -11.00
C ARG A 123 1.90 -10.43 -10.78
N VAL A 124 3.08 -10.96 -11.01
CA VAL A 124 4.33 -10.18 -10.99
C VAL A 124 5.22 -10.63 -12.14
N SER A 125 5.78 -9.68 -12.88
CA SER A 125 6.61 -9.93 -14.06
C SER A 125 8.11 -9.90 -13.72
N ARG A 126 8.85 -10.94 -14.13
CA ARG A 126 10.33 -10.95 -14.05
C ARG A 126 10.95 -9.83 -14.85
N ALA A 127 10.42 -9.59 -16.06
CA ALA A 127 10.96 -8.57 -16.95
C ALA A 127 10.82 -7.16 -16.34
N GLU A 128 9.66 -6.86 -15.73
CA GLU A 128 9.44 -5.60 -15.02
C GLU A 128 10.40 -5.44 -13.83
N LEU A 129 10.55 -6.49 -13.01
CA LEU A 129 11.43 -6.43 -11.86
C LEU A 129 12.90 -6.30 -12.28
N ALA A 130 13.33 -7.00 -13.31
CA ALA A 130 14.69 -6.88 -13.85
C ALA A 130 14.95 -5.46 -14.41
N ALA A 131 13.98 -4.89 -15.11
CA ALA A 131 14.07 -3.53 -15.65
C ALA A 131 14.14 -2.47 -14.53
N THR A 132 13.36 -2.66 -13.45
CA THR A 132 13.26 -1.68 -12.36
C THR A 132 14.40 -1.80 -11.35
N PHE A 133 14.83 -3.02 -11.02
CA PHE A 133 15.76 -3.31 -9.94
C PHE A 133 17.10 -3.91 -10.40
N GLY A 134 17.29 -4.07 -11.69
CA GLY A 134 18.53 -4.59 -12.27
C GLY A 134 18.90 -5.97 -11.73
N ALA A 135 20.13 -6.11 -11.21
CA ALA A 135 20.64 -7.40 -10.71
C ALA A 135 19.81 -7.97 -9.54
N LEU A 136 19.20 -7.15 -8.70
CA LEU A 136 18.28 -7.61 -7.65
C LEU A 136 17.01 -8.21 -8.26
N GLY A 137 16.41 -7.53 -9.23
CA GLY A 137 15.23 -8.02 -9.94
C GLY A 137 15.45 -9.34 -10.67
N SER A 138 16.68 -9.61 -11.11
CA SER A 138 17.04 -10.88 -11.77
C SER A 138 17.19 -12.07 -10.80
N ARG A 139 17.16 -11.84 -9.48
CA ARG A 139 17.36 -12.86 -8.46
C ARG A 139 16.08 -13.37 -7.79
N VAL A 140 14.93 -12.97 -8.31
CA VAL A 140 13.61 -13.27 -7.71
C VAL A 140 13.19 -14.74 -7.83
N ASP A 141 13.81 -15.54 -8.68
CA ASP A 141 13.39 -16.90 -8.96
C ASP A 141 13.42 -17.83 -7.73
N ALA A 142 14.36 -17.61 -6.81
CA ALA A 142 14.41 -18.38 -5.58
C ALA A 142 13.19 -18.09 -4.70
N MET A 143 12.83 -16.80 -4.54
CA MET A 143 11.64 -16.38 -3.78
C MET A 143 10.36 -16.88 -4.43
N PHE A 144 10.26 -16.82 -5.75
CA PHE A 144 9.06 -17.28 -6.48
C PHE A 144 8.89 -18.81 -6.34
N ARG A 145 9.96 -19.60 -6.39
CA ARG A 145 9.91 -21.05 -6.16
C ARG A 145 9.46 -21.37 -4.74
N GLU A 146 10.08 -20.75 -3.75
CA GLU A 146 9.73 -20.96 -2.34
C GLU A 146 8.24 -20.68 -2.10
N VAL A 147 7.71 -19.57 -2.62
CA VAL A 147 6.29 -19.22 -2.46
C VAL A 147 5.39 -20.17 -3.27
N SER A 148 5.79 -20.57 -4.47
CA SER A 148 5.01 -21.55 -5.26
C SER A 148 4.93 -22.91 -4.60
N GLU A 149 6.00 -23.36 -3.95
CA GLU A 149 6.05 -24.60 -3.17
C GLU A 149 5.20 -24.52 -1.90
N ALA A 150 5.21 -23.36 -1.22
CA ALA A 150 4.40 -23.11 -0.03
C ALA A 150 2.90 -23.02 -0.33
N PHE A 151 2.52 -22.56 -1.53
CA PHE A 151 1.13 -22.38 -1.95
C PHE A 151 0.82 -23.13 -3.26
N PRO A 152 0.87 -24.47 -3.27
CA PRO A 152 0.66 -25.25 -4.46
C PRO A 152 -0.72 -25.00 -5.07
N ASN A 153 -0.79 -24.83 -6.39
CA ASN A 153 -1.98 -24.46 -7.16
C ASN A 153 -2.60 -23.07 -6.87
N ALA A 154 -2.03 -22.31 -5.94
CA ALA A 154 -2.46 -20.95 -5.61
C ALA A 154 -1.45 -19.88 -6.05
N ALA A 155 -0.15 -20.17 -5.98
CA ALA A 155 0.91 -19.35 -6.54
C ALA A 155 1.60 -20.13 -7.65
N ILE A 156 1.36 -19.75 -8.92
CA ILE A 156 1.78 -20.50 -10.09
C ILE A 156 2.97 -19.80 -10.75
N LEU A 157 4.09 -20.54 -10.86
CA LEU A 157 5.22 -20.12 -11.65
C LEU A 157 4.85 -20.16 -13.15
N THR A 158 5.15 -19.07 -13.85
CA THR A 158 5.01 -18.95 -15.30
C THR A 158 6.34 -18.54 -15.93
N GLU A 159 6.45 -18.58 -17.25
CA GLU A 159 7.61 -18.04 -17.95
C GLU A 159 7.82 -16.55 -17.65
N ASP A 160 6.74 -15.79 -17.50
CA ASP A 160 6.77 -14.35 -17.24
C ASP A 160 7.03 -14.00 -15.77
N GLY A 161 6.77 -14.91 -14.81
CA GLY A 161 6.91 -14.62 -13.39
C GLY A 161 6.07 -15.50 -12.48
N LEU A 162 5.34 -14.89 -11.56
CA LEU A 162 4.44 -15.56 -10.62
C LEU A 162 3.02 -15.01 -10.81
N SER A 163 2.02 -15.91 -10.81
CA SER A 163 0.61 -15.51 -10.93
C SER A 163 -0.28 -16.22 -9.92
N ILE A 164 -1.37 -15.55 -9.52
CA ILE A 164 -2.41 -16.07 -8.64
C ILE A 164 -3.66 -16.28 -9.50
N PRO A 165 -4.07 -17.53 -9.77
CA PRO A 165 -5.27 -17.81 -10.55
C PRO A 165 -6.53 -17.34 -9.82
N GLU A 166 -7.59 -17.07 -10.58
CA GLU A 166 -8.83 -16.48 -10.04
C GLU A 166 -9.38 -17.23 -8.83
N ARG A 167 -9.41 -18.57 -8.89
CA ARG A 167 -9.86 -19.43 -7.79
C ARG A 167 -9.04 -19.25 -6.49
N ALA A 168 -7.80 -18.77 -6.59
CA ALA A 168 -6.89 -18.59 -5.47
C ALA A 168 -6.78 -17.14 -4.99
N ARG A 169 -7.48 -16.18 -5.63
CA ARG A 169 -7.47 -14.75 -5.22
C ARG A 169 -7.83 -14.51 -3.74
N PRO A 170 -8.71 -15.27 -3.08
CA PRO A 170 -8.91 -15.14 -1.64
C PRO A 170 -7.65 -15.36 -0.80
N LEU A 171 -6.65 -16.08 -1.32
CA LEU A 171 -5.37 -16.33 -0.65
C LEU A 171 -4.30 -15.28 -0.94
N THR A 172 -4.58 -14.28 -1.79
CA THR A 172 -3.59 -13.29 -2.24
C THR A 172 -2.85 -12.64 -1.08
N ARG A 173 -3.54 -12.28 -0.01
CA ARG A 173 -2.92 -11.66 1.17
C ARG A 173 -1.88 -12.57 1.84
N MET A 174 -2.19 -13.86 1.95
CA MET A 174 -1.28 -14.85 2.55
C MET A 174 -0.06 -15.07 1.65
N ILE A 175 -0.29 -15.16 0.34
CA ILE A 175 0.77 -15.33 -0.66
C ILE A 175 1.68 -14.09 -0.67
N ALA A 176 1.10 -12.90 -0.71
CA ALA A 176 1.85 -11.65 -0.67
C ALA A 176 2.67 -11.49 0.62
N ARG A 177 2.11 -11.91 1.77
CA ARG A 177 2.81 -11.91 3.07
C ARG A 177 4.07 -12.79 3.06
N ALA A 178 4.12 -13.86 2.29
CA ALA A 178 5.31 -14.71 2.19
C ALA A 178 6.53 -13.99 1.59
N PHE A 179 6.33 -12.85 0.92
CA PHE A 179 7.40 -11.99 0.45
C PHE A 179 7.86 -10.94 1.48
N ASP A 180 7.13 -10.80 2.60
CA ASP A 180 7.52 -9.88 3.67
C ASP A 180 8.68 -10.49 4.47
N ALA A 181 9.79 -9.76 4.57
CA ALA A 181 10.96 -10.18 5.32
C ALA A 181 10.85 -9.85 6.83
N TYR A 182 9.84 -9.09 7.23
CA TYR A 182 9.70 -8.60 8.61
C TYR A 182 8.77 -9.48 9.43
N ASP A 183 9.26 -9.90 10.60
CA ASP A 183 8.46 -10.67 11.56
C ASP A 183 7.53 -9.74 12.35
N LEU A 184 6.25 -9.73 11.97
CA LEU A 184 5.21 -8.92 12.63
C LEU A 184 4.87 -9.41 14.05
N SER A 185 5.36 -10.58 14.48
CA SER A 185 5.05 -11.13 15.80
C SER A 185 5.68 -10.34 16.94
N LYS A 186 6.69 -9.52 16.65
CA LYS A 186 7.47 -8.76 17.66
C LYS A 186 6.98 -7.34 17.89
N ASP A 187 6.12 -6.78 17.05
CA ASP A 187 5.82 -5.34 17.05
C ASP A 187 4.40 -4.95 17.49
N GLY A 188 3.63 -5.84 18.10
CA GLY A 188 2.33 -5.48 18.69
C GLY A 188 1.32 -4.91 17.68
N HIS A 189 1.44 -5.26 16.41
CA HIS A 189 0.45 -4.94 15.39
C HIS A 189 -0.76 -5.85 15.53
N SER A 190 -1.96 -5.27 15.37
CA SER A 190 -3.18 -6.03 15.29
C SER A 190 -3.03 -7.09 14.19
N PRO A 191 -3.23 -8.39 14.47
CA PRO A 191 -3.17 -9.37 13.41
C PRO A 191 -4.22 -9.04 12.36
N ALA A 192 -3.79 -8.78 11.15
CA ALA A 192 -4.70 -8.64 10.02
C ALA A 192 -5.28 -10.04 9.75
N VAL A 193 -6.43 -10.30 10.32
CA VAL A 193 -7.27 -11.46 10.02
C VAL A 193 -7.96 -11.25 8.69
#